data_9992d183dd9e57587b358c83f83d8ed9
#
_entry.id   9992d183dd9e57587b358c83f83d8ed9
#
_cell.length_a   1.000
_cell.length_b   1.000
_cell.length_c   1.000
_cell.angle_alpha   90.00
_cell.angle_beta   90.00
_cell.angle_gamma   90.00
#
_symmetry.space_group_name_H-M   'P 1'
#
loop_
_entity.id
_entity.type
_entity.pdbx_description
1 polymer ?
#
loop_
_entity_poly.entity_id
_entity_poly.type
_entity_poly.pdbx_seq_one_letter_code
_entity_poly.pdbx_strand_id
1 'polypeptide(L)'
;ASQQYFNRNVNQLNLSQTAVIASILRAPGYYDPSLSENNLVRLQNRFQYVIDGMLEQGWITQKQADEAKFPTVTPRVTSGSLSGPKGHVISQVQRDLGRLGFTEEQLLEGGLVIRTTLVQRAQQSAVDAVTRLYPKSAPENLRIGLIAIRPGTGEIIAMYGGRDYLERQLNDATQSIALAGSTFKPFALIAGLEAGIPLTSMWNGDSPQIFDDLGKPYTVSNYGNNGWGQVDLLTATQSSINTVFVPLGMKAGMDKVVDAARRAGIPESVEMIATPSVVLGVASPRVIDVTNAYATFAAQGVYAKPFLVTSVTGPNK
;
A
#
# COMPACT_ATOMS: atom_id res chain seq x y z
N ALA A 1 -23.95 12.84 -5.79
CA ALA A 1 -24.75 13.76 -4.97
C ALA A 1 -25.74 13.00 -4.07
N SER A 2 -26.70 12.18 -4.60
CA SER A 2 -27.71 11.48 -3.80
C SER A 2 -27.15 10.62 -2.67
N GLN A 3 -26.11 9.84 -2.95
CA GLN A 3 -25.41 9.04 -1.94
C GLN A 3 -24.67 9.92 -0.90
N GLN A 4 -24.08 11.04 -1.33
CA GLN A 4 -23.29 11.91 -0.46
C GLN A 4 -24.16 12.73 0.50
N TYR A 5 -25.33 13.18 0.04
CA TYR A 5 -26.20 14.05 0.82
C TYR A 5 -27.26 13.27 1.62
N PHE A 6 -27.66 12.08 1.14
CA PHE A 6 -28.80 11.34 1.71
C PHE A 6 -28.54 9.86 1.95
N ASN A 7 -27.36 9.35 1.59
CA ASN A 7 -27.02 7.91 1.63
C ASN A 7 -28.08 7.03 0.94
N ARG A 8 -28.63 7.52 -0.19
CA ARG A 8 -29.67 6.86 -0.98
C ARG A 8 -29.35 6.86 -2.46
N ASN A 9 -29.84 5.87 -3.18
CA ASN A 9 -29.81 5.88 -4.64
C ASN A 9 -30.75 6.96 -5.18
N VAL A 10 -30.44 7.50 -6.36
CA VAL A 10 -31.20 8.61 -6.97
C VAL A 10 -32.70 8.28 -7.14
N ASN A 11 -33.04 7.02 -7.47
CA ASN A 11 -34.39 6.52 -7.62
C ASN A 11 -35.18 6.33 -6.28
N GLN A 12 -34.52 6.52 -5.15
CA GLN A 12 -35.08 6.41 -3.80
C GLN A 12 -35.26 7.77 -3.13
N LEU A 13 -34.90 8.85 -3.84
CA LEU A 13 -35.08 10.20 -3.31
C LEU A 13 -36.58 10.61 -3.34
N ASN A 14 -37.01 11.26 -2.27
CA ASN A 14 -38.32 11.92 -2.25
C ASN A 14 -38.24 13.33 -2.85
N LEU A 15 -39.37 14.02 -2.99
CA LEU A 15 -39.48 15.36 -3.55
C LEU A 15 -38.51 16.35 -2.87
N SER A 16 -38.53 16.42 -1.55
CA SER A 16 -37.67 17.34 -0.79
C SER A 16 -36.17 17.07 -1.02
N GLN A 17 -35.77 15.81 -1.03
CA GLN A 17 -34.37 15.42 -1.30
C GLN A 17 -33.96 15.76 -2.73
N THR A 18 -34.86 15.55 -3.69
CA THR A 18 -34.59 15.90 -5.10
C THR A 18 -34.45 17.41 -5.27
N ALA A 19 -35.31 18.20 -4.63
CA ALA A 19 -35.23 19.66 -4.64
C ALA A 19 -33.92 20.20 -4.03
N VAL A 20 -33.39 19.57 -2.98
CA VAL A 20 -32.06 19.90 -2.44
C VAL A 20 -30.98 19.62 -3.46
N ILE A 21 -31.00 18.46 -4.13
CA ILE A 21 -29.99 18.15 -5.18
C ILE A 21 -30.08 19.19 -6.31
N ALA A 22 -31.26 19.54 -6.78
CA ALA A 22 -31.46 20.58 -7.79
C ALA A 22 -30.91 21.95 -7.34
N SER A 23 -31.08 22.29 -6.07
CA SER A 23 -30.58 23.53 -5.48
C SER A 23 -29.07 23.65 -5.52
N ILE A 24 -28.38 22.55 -5.31
CA ILE A 24 -26.88 22.49 -5.25
C ILE A 24 -26.26 22.61 -6.64
N LEU A 25 -26.91 22.14 -7.70
CA LEU A 25 -26.36 22.12 -9.06
C LEU A 25 -25.87 23.49 -9.56
N ARG A 26 -26.48 24.59 -9.12
CA ARG A 26 -26.12 25.94 -9.56
C ARG A 26 -24.71 26.34 -9.13
N ALA A 27 -24.30 26.00 -7.90
CA ALA A 27 -23.00 26.37 -7.34
C ALA A 27 -22.67 25.41 -6.17
N PRO A 28 -22.15 24.21 -6.45
CA PRO A 28 -21.99 23.17 -5.44
C PRO A 28 -21.19 23.61 -4.19
N GLY A 29 -20.07 24.29 -4.35
CA GLY A 29 -19.26 24.78 -3.22
C GLY A 29 -19.93 25.89 -2.40
N TYR A 30 -20.80 26.70 -3.02
CA TYR A 30 -21.50 27.80 -2.35
C TYR A 30 -22.69 27.33 -1.52
N TYR A 31 -23.28 26.19 -1.89
CA TYR A 31 -24.43 25.56 -1.23
C TYR A 31 -24.08 24.32 -0.42
N ASP A 32 -22.77 23.95 -0.33
CA ASP A 32 -22.34 22.79 0.45
C ASP A 32 -22.45 23.07 1.97
N PRO A 33 -23.40 22.44 2.68
CA PRO A 33 -23.63 22.72 4.09
C PRO A 33 -22.50 22.22 4.99
N SER A 34 -21.60 21.37 4.48
CA SER A 34 -20.44 20.88 5.22
C SER A 34 -19.34 21.91 5.38
N LEU A 35 -19.32 22.96 4.55
CA LEU A 35 -18.28 23.98 4.55
C LEU A 35 -18.54 25.16 5.52
N SER A 36 -19.80 25.49 5.79
CA SER A 36 -20.17 26.50 6.79
C SER A 36 -21.68 26.49 7.11
N GLU A 37 -22.05 27.03 8.29
CA GLU A 37 -23.44 27.25 8.66
C GLU A 37 -24.15 28.22 7.69
N ASN A 38 -23.45 29.23 7.20
CA ASN A 38 -23.98 30.16 6.21
C ASN A 38 -24.36 29.45 4.90
N ASN A 39 -23.64 28.43 4.51
CA ASN A 39 -23.98 27.63 3.32
C ASN A 39 -25.23 26.80 3.54
N LEU A 40 -25.46 26.31 4.75
CA LEU A 40 -26.71 25.62 5.10
C LEU A 40 -27.93 26.57 4.96
N VAL A 41 -27.84 27.78 5.50
CA VAL A 41 -28.90 28.80 5.38
C VAL A 41 -29.15 29.15 3.90
N ARG A 42 -28.09 29.34 3.12
CA ARG A 42 -28.20 29.58 1.67
C ARG A 42 -28.89 28.43 0.94
N LEU A 43 -28.52 27.19 1.29
CA LEU A 43 -29.14 26.00 0.70
C LEU A 43 -30.63 25.89 1.06
N GLN A 44 -31.02 26.19 2.31
CA GLN A 44 -32.42 26.24 2.73
C GLN A 44 -33.22 27.27 1.94
N ASN A 45 -32.67 28.48 1.77
CA ASN A 45 -33.34 29.53 0.98
C ASN A 45 -33.45 29.12 -0.50
N ARG A 46 -32.41 28.47 -1.03
CA ARG A 46 -32.42 27.99 -2.42
C ARG A 46 -33.38 26.81 -2.61
N PHE A 47 -33.50 25.93 -1.62
CA PHE A 47 -34.49 24.84 -1.62
C PHE A 47 -35.91 25.41 -1.74
N GLN A 48 -36.27 26.43 -0.93
CA GLN A 48 -37.58 27.08 -1.00
C GLN A 48 -37.84 27.66 -2.38
N TYR A 49 -36.87 28.39 -2.93
CA TYR A 49 -36.92 28.92 -4.30
C TYR A 49 -37.18 27.82 -5.36
N VAL A 50 -36.59 26.64 -5.20
CA VAL A 50 -36.80 25.51 -6.12
C VAL A 50 -38.21 24.95 -5.98
N ILE A 51 -38.71 24.76 -4.76
CA ILE A 51 -40.09 24.30 -4.48
C ILE A 51 -41.11 25.29 -5.07
N ASP A 52 -40.94 26.59 -4.85
CA ASP A 52 -41.82 27.63 -5.37
C ASP A 52 -41.82 27.61 -6.92
N GLY A 53 -40.66 27.50 -7.54
CA GLY A 53 -40.55 27.40 -8.99
C GLY A 53 -41.19 26.13 -9.57
N MET A 54 -41.07 24.99 -8.89
CA MET A 54 -41.74 23.74 -9.29
C MET A 54 -43.25 23.85 -9.22
N LEU A 55 -43.77 24.57 -8.22
CA LEU A 55 -45.19 24.85 -8.10
C LEU A 55 -45.68 25.80 -9.20
N GLU A 56 -44.97 26.89 -9.44
CA GLU A 56 -45.28 27.86 -10.49
C GLU A 56 -45.32 27.23 -11.89
N GLN A 57 -44.39 26.29 -12.17
CA GLN A 57 -44.35 25.55 -13.43
C GLN A 57 -45.37 24.39 -13.50
N GLY A 58 -46.17 24.17 -12.44
CA GLY A 58 -47.15 23.09 -12.39
C GLY A 58 -46.58 21.69 -12.31
N TRP A 59 -45.28 21.55 -11.94
CA TRP A 59 -44.63 20.24 -11.78
C TRP A 59 -45.02 19.53 -10.48
N ILE A 60 -45.46 20.29 -9.50
CA ILE A 60 -45.99 19.79 -8.23
C ILE A 60 -47.27 20.50 -7.88
N THR A 61 -48.13 19.88 -7.07
CA THR A 61 -49.36 20.46 -6.54
C THR A 61 -49.07 21.34 -5.33
N GLN A 62 -50.03 22.26 -5.00
CA GLN A 62 -49.96 23.08 -3.78
C GLN A 62 -49.74 22.20 -2.53
N LYS A 63 -50.49 21.11 -2.42
CA LYS A 63 -50.35 20.16 -1.31
C LYS A 63 -48.95 19.61 -1.19
N GLN A 64 -48.34 19.24 -2.32
CA GLN A 64 -46.95 18.73 -2.33
C GLN A 64 -45.93 19.80 -1.94
N ALA A 65 -46.14 21.04 -2.34
CA ALA A 65 -45.31 22.17 -1.93
C ALA A 65 -45.40 22.43 -0.41
N ASP A 66 -46.61 22.42 0.14
CA ASP A 66 -46.85 22.65 1.58
C ASP A 66 -46.27 21.53 2.47
N GLU A 67 -46.26 20.30 1.96
CA GLU A 67 -45.69 19.13 2.63
C GLU A 67 -44.15 19.05 2.48
N ALA A 68 -43.55 19.76 1.52
CA ALA A 68 -42.12 19.72 1.25
C ALA A 68 -41.33 20.47 2.33
N LYS A 69 -40.74 19.71 3.25
CA LYS A 69 -39.86 20.26 4.30
C LYS A 69 -38.40 20.04 3.92
N PHE A 70 -37.52 21.00 4.29
CA PHE A 70 -36.11 20.85 4.10
C PHE A 70 -35.59 19.57 4.83
N PRO A 71 -35.01 18.59 4.10
CA PRO A 71 -34.65 17.31 4.69
C PRO A 71 -33.34 17.43 5.49
N THR A 72 -33.15 16.50 6.42
CA THR A 72 -31.85 16.35 7.06
C THR A 72 -30.81 15.97 6.00
N VAL A 73 -29.78 16.79 5.87
CA VAL A 73 -28.66 16.58 4.96
C VAL A 73 -27.54 15.90 5.74
N THR A 74 -27.04 14.79 5.25
CA THR A 74 -25.86 14.15 5.84
C THR A 74 -24.63 15.02 5.52
N PRO A 75 -23.87 15.45 6.52
CA PRO A 75 -22.65 16.22 6.25
C PRO A 75 -21.73 15.43 5.34
N ARG A 76 -21.22 16.06 4.29
CA ARG A 76 -20.22 15.44 3.42
C ARG A 76 -18.96 15.17 4.26
N VAL A 77 -18.66 13.89 4.50
CA VAL A 77 -17.39 13.48 5.13
C VAL A 77 -16.30 13.57 4.05
N THR A 78 -15.89 14.80 3.71
CA THR A 78 -14.91 15.05 2.65
C THR A 78 -13.47 14.85 3.10
N SER A 79 -13.17 15.04 4.39
CA SER A 79 -11.83 14.91 4.93
C SER A 79 -11.53 13.56 5.58
N GLY A 80 -12.55 12.81 5.97
CA GLY A 80 -12.36 11.54 6.70
C GLY A 80 -12.04 10.32 5.86
N SER A 81 -12.22 10.37 4.52
CA SER A 81 -11.96 9.19 3.68
C SER A 81 -10.47 8.89 3.52
N LEU A 82 -9.63 9.93 3.48
CA LEU A 82 -8.17 9.80 3.32
C LEU A 82 -7.37 9.95 4.63
N SER A 83 -8.01 10.24 5.76
CA SER A 83 -7.31 10.30 7.03
C SER A 83 -6.88 8.93 7.54
N GLY A 84 -5.79 8.90 8.28
CA GLY A 84 -5.23 7.69 8.87
C GLY A 84 -4.64 6.71 7.85
N PRO A 85 -4.37 5.46 8.28
CA PRO A 85 -3.73 4.44 7.44
C PRO A 85 -4.56 4.05 6.20
N LYS A 86 -5.90 4.15 6.27
CA LYS A 86 -6.77 3.80 5.14
C LYS A 86 -6.57 4.71 3.92
N GLY A 87 -6.12 5.96 4.13
CA GLY A 87 -5.83 6.88 3.03
C GLY A 87 -4.72 6.35 2.11
N HIS A 88 -3.70 5.69 2.67
CA HIS A 88 -2.67 5.03 1.88
C HIS A 88 -3.22 3.89 1.02
N VAL A 89 -4.20 3.13 1.54
CA VAL A 89 -4.88 2.06 0.79
C VAL A 89 -5.67 2.65 -0.36
N ILE A 90 -6.50 3.66 -0.09
CA ILE A 90 -7.33 4.31 -1.12
C ILE A 90 -6.44 4.91 -2.22
N SER A 91 -5.39 5.63 -1.84
CA SER A 91 -4.44 6.21 -2.80
C SER A 91 -3.70 5.14 -3.62
N GLN A 92 -3.38 3.98 -3.04
CA GLN A 92 -2.80 2.86 -3.79
C GLN A 92 -3.79 2.29 -4.80
N VAL A 93 -5.05 2.08 -4.40
CA VAL A 93 -6.13 1.64 -5.31
C VAL A 93 -6.29 2.62 -6.48
N GLN A 94 -6.33 3.93 -6.21
CA GLN A 94 -6.42 4.95 -7.26
C GLN A 94 -5.23 4.88 -8.24
N ARG A 95 -4.00 4.71 -7.74
CA ARG A 95 -2.81 4.52 -8.59
C ARG A 95 -2.90 3.26 -9.45
N ASP A 96 -3.38 2.16 -8.88
CA ASP A 96 -3.52 0.91 -9.62
C ASP A 96 -4.61 1.01 -10.70
N LEU A 97 -5.72 1.70 -10.41
CA LEU A 97 -6.75 2.00 -11.40
C LEU A 97 -6.22 2.90 -12.54
N GLY A 98 -5.41 3.92 -12.22
CA GLY A 98 -4.74 4.72 -13.24
C GLY A 98 -3.84 3.88 -14.16
N ARG A 99 -3.11 2.90 -13.60
CA ARG A 99 -2.30 1.95 -14.39
C ARG A 99 -3.15 1.00 -15.25
N LEU A 100 -4.38 0.73 -14.83
CA LEU A 100 -5.37 -0.05 -15.59
C LEU A 100 -6.11 0.79 -16.65
N GLY A 101 -5.79 2.10 -16.77
CA GLY A 101 -6.32 2.99 -17.78
C GLY A 101 -7.57 3.78 -17.39
N PHE A 102 -7.97 3.75 -16.11
CA PHE A 102 -9.07 4.59 -15.64
C PHE A 102 -8.61 6.03 -15.47
N THR A 103 -9.38 6.98 -16.03
CA THR A 103 -9.12 8.41 -15.86
C THR A 103 -9.61 8.91 -14.50
N GLU A 104 -9.08 10.06 -14.05
CA GLU A 104 -9.52 10.70 -12.81
C GLU A 104 -11.02 11.04 -12.84
N GLU A 105 -11.53 11.53 -13.97
CA GLU A 105 -12.94 11.80 -14.21
C GLU A 105 -13.80 10.54 -13.99
N GLN A 106 -13.41 9.40 -14.57
CA GLN A 106 -14.12 8.13 -14.39
C GLN A 106 -14.13 7.69 -12.91
N LEU A 107 -13.06 7.94 -12.16
CA LEU A 107 -12.97 7.60 -10.74
C LEU A 107 -13.87 8.50 -9.88
N LEU A 108 -14.02 9.78 -10.24
CA LEU A 108 -14.82 10.75 -9.49
C LEU A 108 -16.32 10.69 -9.85
N GLU A 109 -16.65 10.51 -11.11
CA GLU A 109 -18.00 10.64 -11.62
C GLU A 109 -18.67 9.31 -11.96
N GLY A 110 -17.88 8.27 -12.17
CA GLY A 110 -18.34 7.00 -12.73
C GLY A 110 -19.21 6.14 -11.81
N GLY A 111 -19.38 6.47 -10.53
CA GLY A 111 -20.14 5.64 -9.57
C GLY A 111 -19.59 4.21 -9.49
N LEU A 112 -18.26 4.05 -9.66
CA LEU A 112 -17.61 2.77 -9.73
C LEU A 112 -17.62 2.04 -8.38
N VAL A 113 -17.85 0.73 -8.43
CA VAL A 113 -17.65 -0.18 -7.29
C VAL A 113 -16.36 -0.95 -7.54
N ILE A 114 -15.37 -0.72 -6.67
CA ILE A 114 -14.06 -1.32 -6.76
C ILE A 114 -13.94 -2.41 -5.69
N ARG A 115 -13.66 -3.63 -6.10
CA ARG A 115 -13.37 -4.75 -5.19
C ARG A 115 -11.87 -4.96 -5.11
N THR A 116 -11.38 -5.19 -3.89
CA THR A 116 -9.96 -5.42 -3.62
C THR A 116 -9.72 -6.81 -3.02
N THR A 117 -8.46 -7.24 -3.03
CA THR A 117 -7.98 -8.48 -2.40
C THR A 117 -7.88 -8.36 -0.87
N LEU A 118 -8.05 -7.15 -0.31
CA LEU A 118 -7.90 -6.93 1.13
C LEU A 118 -8.87 -7.78 1.95
N VAL A 119 -8.33 -8.44 2.96
CA VAL A 119 -9.09 -9.20 3.95
C VAL A 119 -9.26 -8.31 5.18
N GLN A 120 -10.50 -7.91 5.50
CA GLN A 120 -10.79 -6.95 6.57
C GLN A 120 -10.06 -7.28 7.89
N ARG A 121 -10.11 -8.53 8.33
CA ARG A 121 -9.46 -8.97 9.57
C ARG A 121 -7.93 -8.84 9.49
N ALA A 122 -7.33 -9.20 8.36
CA ALA A 122 -5.88 -9.07 8.17
C ALA A 122 -5.46 -7.59 8.13
N GLN A 123 -6.22 -6.76 7.43
CA GLN A 123 -5.99 -5.32 7.36
C GLN A 123 -6.08 -4.66 8.75
N GLN A 124 -7.10 -4.99 9.55
CA GLN A 124 -7.24 -4.48 10.90
C GLN A 124 -6.09 -4.96 11.79
N SER A 125 -5.72 -6.25 11.71
CA SER A 125 -4.58 -6.79 12.47
C SER A 125 -3.26 -6.10 12.14
N ALA A 126 -3.02 -5.74 10.87
CA ALA A 126 -1.83 -5.01 10.45
C ALA A 126 -1.77 -3.61 11.08
N VAL A 127 -2.89 -2.87 11.03
CA VAL A 127 -3.00 -1.53 11.65
C VAL A 127 -2.81 -1.62 13.17
N ASP A 128 -3.49 -2.56 13.82
CA ASP A 128 -3.43 -2.75 15.28
C ASP A 128 -2.03 -3.14 15.75
N ALA A 129 -1.35 -4.02 15.03
CA ALA A 129 0.00 -4.45 15.37
C ALA A 129 0.97 -3.26 15.33
N VAL A 130 0.97 -2.47 14.26
CA VAL A 130 1.83 -1.29 14.16
C VAL A 130 1.47 -0.26 15.23
N THR A 131 0.18 0.01 15.45
CA THR A 131 -0.26 1.02 16.42
C THR A 131 0.11 0.64 17.85
N ARG A 132 -0.11 -0.62 18.23
CA ARG A 132 0.16 -1.09 19.61
C ARG A 132 1.63 -1.29 19.91
N LEU A 133 2.42 -1.73 18.91
CA LEU A 133 3.83 -2.04 19.07
C LEU A 133 4.76 -0.91 18.62
N TYR A 134 4.21 0.26 18.24
CA TYR A 134 5.02 1.41 17.89
C TYR A 134 5.93 1.79 19.06
N PRO A 135 7.27 1.89 18.86
CA PRO A 135 8.18 2.15 19.98
C PRO A 135 7.88 3.50 20.62
N LYS A 136 7.75 3.54 21.95
CA LYS A 136 7.44 4.77 22.71
C LYS A 136 8.53 5.83 22.59
N SER A 137 9.79 5.41 22.39
CA SER A 137 10.96 6.26 22.21
C SER A 137 11.43 6.32 20.76
N ALA A 138 10.51 6.09 19.81
CA ALA A 138 10.86 6.13 18.40
C ALA A 138 11.30 7.55 17.98
N PRO A 139 12.36 7.67 17.17
CA PRO A 139 12.70 8.94 16.57
C PRO A 139 11.58 9.40 15.62
N GLU A 140 11.39 10.72 15.48
CA GLU A 140 10.32 11.28 14.64
C GLU A 140 10.34 10.81 13.19
N ASN A 141 11.53 10.49 12.68
CA ASN A 141 11.72 9.99 11.32
C ASN A 141 11.55 8.47 11.17
N LEU A 142 11.23 7.73 12.23
CA LEU A 142 10.94 6.30 12.10
C LEU A 142 9.74 6.09 11.18
N ARG A 143 9.92 5.24 10.19
CA ARG A 143 8.89 4.85 9.23
C ARG A 143 8.64 3.34 9.31
N ILE A 144 7.39 2.96 9.18
CA ILE A 144 6.97 1.55 9.19
C ILE A 144 6.07 1.32 7.98
N GLY A 145 6.52 0.44 7.09
CA GLY A 145 5.70 -0.15 6.04
C GLY A 145 5.41 -1.61 6.38
N LEU A 146 4.15 -2.05 6.22
CA LEU A 146 3.79 -3.45 6.35
C LEU A 146 2.91 -3.86 5.18
N ILE A 147 3.17 -5.03 4.63
CA ILE A 147 2.33 -5.62 3.59
C ILE A 147 2.26 -7.13 3.80
N ALA A 148 1.12 -7.73 3.51
CA ALA A 148 0.94 -9.17 3.51
C ALA A 148 0.43 -9.61 2.14
N ILE A 149 1.12 -10.56 1.52
CA ILE A 149 0.83 -11.09 0.19
C ILE A 149 0.51 -12.58 0.34
N ARG A 150 -0.54 -13.05 -0.34
CA ARG A 150 -0.87 -14.48 -0.39
C ARG A 150 0.10 -15.19 -1.34
N PRO A 151 0.89 -16.16 -0.85
CA PRO A 151 1.80 -16.92 -1.69
C PRO A 151 1.08 -17.62 -2.84
N GLY A 152 1.70 -17.67 -4.02
CA GLY A 152 1.19 -18.35 -5.20
C GLY A 152 0.09 -17.60 -5.97
N THR A 153 -0.60 -16.63 -5.35
CA THR A 153 -1.64 -15.84 -6.04
C THR A 153 -1.26 -14.38 -6.26
N GLY A 154 -0.42 -13.80 -5.40
CA GLY A 154 -0.04 -12.39 -5.45
C GLY A 154 -1.07 -11.42 -4.85
N GLU A 155 -2.16 -11.92 -4.26
CA GLU A 155 -3.18 -11.10 -3.61
C GLU A 155 -2.60 -10.34 -2.41
N ILE A 156 -2.71 -9.01 -2.42
CA ILE A 156 -2.36 -8.18 -1.26
C ILE A 156 -3.53 -8.23 -0.27
N ILE A 157 -3.36 -8.96 0.83
CA ILE A 157 -4.43 -9.18 1.82
C ILE A 157 -4.44 -8.15 2.94
N ALA A 158 -3.32 -7.45 3.17
CA ALA A 158 -3.22 -6.32 4.10
C ALA A 158 -2.09 -5.38 3.69
N MET A 159 -2.26 -4.08 3.98
CA MET A 159 -1.25 -3.06 3.72
C MET A 159 -1.34 -1.92 4.75
N TYR A 160 -0.20 -1.55 5.33
CA TYR A 160 -0.02 -0.36 6.14
C TYR A 160 1.08 0.50 5.53
N GLY A 161 0.71 1.66 5.00
CA GLY A 161 1.63 2.57 4.30
C GLY A 161 2.10 3.76 5.12
N GLY A 162 1.61 3.92 6.36
CA GLY A 162 1.92 5.04 7.23
C GLY A 162 0.78 5.36 8.19
N ARG A 163 1.04 6.22 9.18
CA ARG A 163 0.10 6.56 10.25
C ARG A 163 -1.09 7.38 9.75
N ASP A 164 -0.82 8.41 8.99
CA ASP A 164 -1.85 9.29 8.41
C ASP A 164 -1.42 9.78 7.03
N TYR A 165 -2.26 9.49 6.02
CA TYR A 165 -2.02 9.89 4.64
C TYR A 165 -2.07 11.41 4.45
N LEU A 166 -2.89 12.12 5.24
CA LEU A 166 -2.99 13.57 5.14
C LEU A 166 -1.75 14.28 5.67
N GLU A 167 -1.05 13.68 6.64
CA GLU A 167 0.22 14.20 7.15
C GLU A 167 1.38 13.86 6.21
N ARG A 168 1.37 12.64 5.64
CA ARG A 168 2.41 12.17 4.73
C ARG A 168 1.86 11.20 3.70
N GLN A 169 1.86 11.61 2.45
CA GLN A 169 1.24 10.85 1.35
C GLN A 169 2.11 9.69 0.82
N LEU A 170 3.42 9.71 1.06
CA LEU A 170 4.32 8.66 0.61
C LEU A 170 4.03 7.34 1.36
N ASN A 171 3.70 6.30 0.61
CA ASN A 171 3.35 4.99 1.15
C ASN A 171 4.60 4.17 1.46
N ASP A 172 4.85 3.89 2.74
CA ASP A 172 6.06 3.19 3.19
C ASP A 172 6.08 1.69 2.79
N ALA A 173 4.93 1.10 2.47
CA ALA A 173 4.89 -0.29 2.00
C ALA A 173 5.16 -0.43 0.49
N THR A 174 4.75 0.55 -0.33
CA THR A 174 4.73 0.41 -1.80
C THR A 174 5.54 1.45 -2.56
N GLN A 175 6.02 2.51 -1.90
CA GLN A 175 6.76 3.60 -2.55
C GLN A 175 8.11 3.90 -1.90
N SER A 176 8.20 3.90 -0.56
CA SER A 176 9.47 4.13 0.14
C SER A 176 10.44 2.99 -0.13
N ILE A 177 11.69 3.34 -0.31
CA ILE A 177 12.80 2.41 -0.48
C ILE A 177 13.68 2.42 0.78
N ALA A 178 14.27 1.26 1.10
CA ALA A 178 15.22 1.12 2.18
C ALA A 178 16.22 0.02 1.86
N LEU A 179 17.42 0.10 2.44
CA LEU A 179 18.40 -0.98 2.33
C LEU A 179 17.78 -2.30 2.78
N ALA A 180 17.90 -3.34 1.94
CA ALA A 180 17.35 -4.65 2.24
C ALA A 180 18.04 -5.31 3.45
N GLY A 181 19.31 -5.01 3.66
CA GLY A 181 20.08 -5.61 4.74
C GLY A 181 20.10 -7.13 4.64
N SER A 182 20.15 -7.79 5.77
CA SER A 182 20.22 -9.26 5.85
C SER A 182 19.03 -10.01 5.26
N THR A 183 17.94 -9.34 4.92
CA THR A 183 16.84 -9.97 4.18
C THR A 183 17.23 -10.37 2.76
N PHE A 184 18.39 -9.91 2.29
CA PHE A 184 18.92 -10.28 0.98
C PHE A 184 19.72 -11.58 0.95
N LYS A 185 20.20 -12.05 2.10
CA LYS A 185 21.01 -13.28 2.22
C LYS A 185 20.38 -14.55 1.65
N PRO A 186 19.06 -14.78 1.73
CA PRO A 186 18.44 -15.94 1.09
C PRO A 186 18.72 -16.06 -0.41
N PHE A 187 18.92 -14.95 -1.13
CA PHE A 187 19.27 -15.00 -2.55
C PHE A 187 20.68 -15.55 -2.77
N ALA A 188 21.63 -15.21 -1.88
CA ALA A 188 22.97 -15.80 -1.90
C ALA A 188 22.93 -17.28 -1.50
N LEU A 189 22.07 -17.67 -0.56
CA LEU A 189 21.87 -19.07 -0.21
C LEU A 189 21.33 -19.89 -1.39
N ILE A 190 20.32 -19.37 -2.11
CA ILE A 190 19.78 -19.99 -3.32
C ILE A 190 20.86 -20.16 -4.38
N ALA A 191 21.60 -19.09 -4.68
CA ALA A 191 22.71 -19.15 -5.64
C ALA A 191 23.77 -20.19 -5.24
N GLY A 192 24.10 -20.30 -3.94
CA GLY A 192 24.99 -21.30 -3.41
C GLY A 192 24.50 -22.73 -3.59
N LEU A 193 23.21 -22.98 -3.27
CA LEU A 193 22.58 -24.28 -3.45
C LEU A 193 22.50 -24.71 -4.93
N GLU A 194 22.16 -23.76 -5.81
CA GLU A 194 22.16 -23.99 -7.27
C GLU A 194 23.56 -24.26 -7.83
N ALA A 195 24.60 -23.70 -7.20
CA ALA A 195 25.99 -24.01 -7.49
C ALA A 195 26.50 -25.33 -6.87
N GLY A 196 25.60 -26.10 -6.23
CA GLY A 196 25.92 -27.39 -5.61
C GLY A 196 26.62 -27.31 -4.25
N ILE A 197 26.57 -26.15 -3.58
CA ILE A 197 27.15 -25.98 -2.24
C ILE A 197 26.13 -26.50 -1.21
N PRO A 198 26.40 -27.58 -0.45
CA PRO A 198 25.45 -28.15 0.47
C PRO A 198 25.30 -27.32 1.73
N LEU A 199 24.12 -27.39 2.37
CA LEU A 199 23.82 -26.70 3.65
C LEU A 199 24.77 -27.12 4.79
N THR A 200 25.36 -28.32 4.71
CA THR A 200 26.31 -28.84 5.68
C THR A 200 27.75 -28.42 5.40
N SER A 201 28.00 -27.62 4.35
CA SER A 201 29.38 -27.11 4.07
C SER A 201 29.83 -26.19 5.21
N MET A 202 31.09 -26.34 5.60
CA MET A 202 31.73 -25.62 6.70
C MET A 202 32.38 -24.33 6.22
N TRP A 203 32.20 -23.25 6.96
CA TRP A 203 32.69 -21.91 6.64
C TRP A 203 33.27 -21.26 7.88
N ASN A 204 34.29 -20.40 7.67
CA ASN A 204 34.84 -19.59 8.76
C ASN A 204 33.86 -18.42 9.08
N GLY A 205 33.31 -18.40 10.27
CA GLY A 205 32.43 -17.34 10.79
C GLY A 205 33.14 -16.31 11.67
N ASP A 206 34.47 -16.32 11.77
CA ASP A 206 35.21 -15.33 12.56
C ASP A 206 35.01 -13.90 12.02
N SER A 207 35.17 -12.91 12.87
CA SER A 207 34.93 -11.50 12.55
C SER A 207 36.05 -10.63 13.15
N PRO A 208 36.57 -9.63 12.42
CA PRO A 208 36.29 -9.32 11.01
C PRO A 208 37.05 -10.26 10.03
N GLN A 209 36.59 -10.29 8.78
CA GLN A 209 37.35 -10.91 7.66
C GLN A 209 37.51 -9.91 6.51
N ILE A 210 38.57 -10.09 5.74
CA ILE A 210 38.88 -9.26 4.57
C ILE A 210 38.76 -10.11 3.32
N PHE A 211 37.97 -9.65 2.36
CA PHE A 211 37.78 -10.29 1.05
C PHE A 211 38.31 -9.37 -0.04
N ASP A 212 38.61 -9.92 -1.20
CA ASP A 212 39.00 -9.15 -2.38
C ASP A 212 37.72 -8.73 -3.14
N ASP A 213 37.52 -7.43 -3.37
CA ASP A 213 36.51 -6.87 -4.24
C ASP A 213 37.17 -6.16 -5.42
N LEU A 214 37.37 -6.91 -6.51
CA LEU A 214 37.98 -6.39 -7.73
C LEU A 214 39.34 -5.71 -7.49
N GLY A 215 40.20 -6.35 -6.68
CA GLY A 215 41.52 -5.86 -6.32
C GLY A 215 41.54 -4.84 -5.17
N LYS A 216 40.41 -4.64 -4.50
CA LYS A 216 40.29 -3.78 -3.32
C LYS A 216 39.93 -4.60 -2.09
N PRO A 217 40.54 -4.34 -0.92
CA PRO A 217 40.19 -5.03 0.31
C PRO A 217 38.77 -4.60 0.76
N TYR A 218 37.88 -5.56 0.92
CA TYR A 218 36.53 -5.38 1.47
C TYR A 218 36.43 -6.04 2.84
N THR A 219 36.41 -5.22 3.89
CA THR A 219 36.30 -5.70 5.27
C THR A 219 34.86 -5.97 5.64
N VAL A 220 34.56 -7.17 6.08
CA VAL A 220 33.23 -7.62 6.52
C VAL A 220 33.28 -7.97 8.00
N SER A 221 32.34 -7.41 8.77
CA SER A 221 32.16 -7.73 10.18
C SER A 221 30.77 -8.32 10.43
N ASN A 222 30.67 -9.23 11.41
CA ASN A 222 29.38 -9.69 11.93
C ASN A 222 28.76 -8.66 12.88
N TYR A 223 27.49 -8.77 13.14
CA TYR A 223 26.82 -7.92 14.13
C TYR A 223 27.51 -8.04 15.49
N GLY A 224 27.82 -6.91 16.11
CA GLY A 224 28.59 -6.85 17.36
C GLY A 224 30.03 -7.36 17.24
N ASN A 225 30.56 -7.54 16.03
CA ASN A 225 31.87 -8.09 15.72
C ASN A 225 32.12 -9.49 16.33
N ASN A 226 31.04 -10.28 16.52
CA ASN A 226 31.10 -11.61 17.11
C ASN A 226 31.74 -12.61 16.15
N GLY A 227 32.75 -13.39 16.64
CA GLY A 227 33.29 -14.55 15.96
C GLY A 227 32.45 -15.80 16.22
N TRP A 228 32.36 -16.68 15.22
CA TRP A 228 31.57 -17.92 15.29
C TRP A 228 32.41 -19.16 15.05
N GLY A 229 33.73 -19.03 14.73
CA GLY A 229 34.54 -20.14 14.33
C GLY A 229 34.04 -20.86 13.08
N GLN A 230 34.25 -22.17 13.01
CA GLN A 230 33.74 -22.99 11.89
C GLN A 230 32.28 -23.34 12.08
N VAL A 231 31.43 -22.92 11.13
CA VAL A 231 29.95 -23.14 11.14
C VAL A 231 29.48 -23.63 9.79
N ASP A 232 28.38 -24.38 9.80
CA ASP A 232 27.67 -24.76 8.59
C ASP A 232 26.72 -23.66 8.06
N LEU A 233 26.19 -23.81 6.86
CA LEU A 233 25.25 -22.82 6.29
C LEU A 233 23.91 -22.76 7.02
N LEU A 234 23.48 -23.81 7.73
CA LEU A 234 22.27 -23.77 8.55
C LEU A 234 22.47 -22.80 9.71
N THR A 235 23.56 -22.97 10.47
CA THR A 235 23.94 -22.08 11.57
C THR A 235 24.19 -20.65 11.09
N ALA A 236 24.88 -20.51 9.94
CA ALA A 236 25.14 -19.21 9.34
C ALA A 236 23.85 -18.48 8.92
N THR A 237 22.85 -19.22 8.43
CA THR A 237 21.55 -18.68 8.06
C THR A 237 20.74 -18.29 9.29
N GLN A 238 20.66 -19.15 10.30
CA GLN A 238 19.98 -18.90 11.56
C GLN A 238 20.51 -17.65 12.27
N SER A 239 21.83 -17.49 12.28
CA SER A 239 22.53 -16.41 13.00
C SER A 239 22.87 -15.23 12.11
N SER A 240 22.50 -15.28 10.81
CA SER A 240 22.71 -14.20 9.84
C SER A 240 24.18 -13.74 9.72
N ILE A 241 25.12 -14.69 9.66
CA ILE A 241 26.57 -14.45 9.73
C ILE A 241 27.10 -13.84 8.44
N ASN A 242 27.47 -12.54 8.48
CA ASN A 242 27.94 -11.80 7.32
C ASN A 242 29.21 -12.41 6.69
N THR A 243 30.16 -12.79 7.55
CA THR A 243 31.48 -13.34 7.13
C THR A 243 31.40 -14.72 6.49
N VAL A 244 30.25 -15.39 6.56
CA VAL A 244 29.92 -16.62 5.83
C VAL A 244 29.18 -16.32 4.54
N PHE A 245 28.21 -15.43 4.59
CA PHE A 245 27.36 -15.16 3.42
C PHE A 245 28.07 -14.42 2.29
N VAL A 246 29.02 -13.52 2.60
CA VAL A 246 29.81 -12.83 1.57
C VAL A 246 30.65 -13.83 0.75
N PRO A 247 31.53 -14.68 1.35
CA PRO A 247 32.27 -15.66 0.56
C PRO A 247 31.39 -16.73 -0.08
N LEU A 248 30.21 -17.06 0.49
CA LEU A 248 29.23 -17.94 -0.16
C LEU A 248 28.77 -17.35 -1.50
N GLY A 249 28.37 -16.08 -1.51
CA GLY A 249 27.95 -15.39 -2.73
C GLY A 249 29.11 -15.24 -3.72
N MET A 250 30.31 -14.91 -3.24
CA MET A 250 31.52 -14.86 -4.10
C MET A 250 31.80 -16.22 -4.79
N LYS A 251 31.64 -17.30 -4.04
CA LYS A 251 31.87 -18.67 -4.57
C LYS A 251 30.77 -19.10 -5.53
N ALA A 252 29.52 -18.70 -5.28
CA ALA A 252 28.37 -19.00 -6.15
C ALA A 252 28.37 -18.15 -7.43
N GLY A 253 28.91 -16.93 -7.35
CA GLY A 253 28.89 -15.90 -8.38
C GLY A 253 27.91 -14.79 -8.00
N MET A 254 28.36 -13.53 -7.94
CA MET A 254 27.55 -12.38 -7.56
C MET A 254 26.42 -12.09 -8.56
N ASP A 255 26.66 -12.36 -9.84
CA ASP A 255 25.64 -12.33 -10.89
C ASP A 255 24.51 -13.34 -10.63
N LYS A 256 24.83 -14.52 -10.09
CA LYS A 256 23.84 -15.54 -9.71
C LYS A 256 23.01 -15.12 -8.50
N VAL A 257 23.61 -14.39 -7.55
CA VAL A 257 22.87 -13.81 -6.42
C VAL A 257 21.84 -12.78 -6.91
N VAL A 258 22.25 -11.89 -7.83
CA VAL A 258 21.36 -10.91 -8.45
C VAL A 258 20.26 -11.60 -9.26
N ASP A 259 20.62 -12.62 -10.06
CA ASP A 259 19.66 -13.42 -10.84
C ASP A 259 18.62 -14.11 -9.93
N ALA A 260 19.06 -14.74 -8.83
CA ALA A 260 18.16 -15.35 -7.85
C ALA A 260 17.16 -14.32 -7.26
N ALA A 261 17.60 -13.10 -6.96
CA ALA A 261 16.74 -12.04 -6.49
C ALA A 261 15.72 -11.60 -7.57
N ARG A 262 16.15 -11.48 -8.84
CA ARG A 262 15.27 -11.17 -9.98
C ARG A 262 14.22 -12.24 -10.19
N ARG A 263 14.62 -13.50 -10.25
CA ARG A 263 13.70 -14.65 -10.39
C ARG A 263 12.71 -14.75 -9.25
N ALA A 264 13.09 -14.39 -8.03
CA ALA A 264 12.20 -14.34 -6.89
C ALA A 264 11.19 -13.18 -6.97
N GLY A 265 11.45 -12.15 -7.79
CA GLY A 265 10.49 -11.04 -8.02
C GLY A 265 10.98 -9.64 -7.62
N ILE A 266 12.25 -9.46 -7.26
CA ILE A 266 12.82 -8.11 -7.12
C ILE A 266 12.83 -7.43 -8.49
N PRO A 267 12.12 -6.30 -8.70
CA PRO A 267 11.93 -5.72 -10.02
C PRO A 267 13.21 -5.07 -10.59
N GLU A 268 13.28 -4.95 -11.92
CA GLU A 268 14.40 -4.32 -12.62
C GLU A 268 14.68 -2.89 -12.19
N SER A 269 13.66 -2.18 -11.70
CA SER A 269 13.79 -0.82 -11.19
C SER A 269 14.63 -0.71 -9.91
N VAL A 270 14.90 -1.83 -9.22
CA VAL A 270 15.82 -1.87 -8.08
C VAL A 270 17.23 -2.09 -8.62
N GLU A 271 18.10 -1.12 -8.45
CA GLU A 271 19.50 -1.25 -8.84
C GLU A 271 20.20 -2.28 -7.96
N MET A 272 20.87 -3.25 -8.59
CA MET A 272 21.66 -4.29 -7.93
C MET A 272 22.96 -4.47 -8.68
N ILE A 273 24.06 -4.06 -8.06
CA ILE A 273 25.40 -4.23 -8.62
C ILE A 273 25.98 -5.55 -8.09
N ALA A 274 26.49 -6.40 -8.98
CA ALA A 274 27.03 -7.72 -8.65
C ALA A 274 28.41 -7.63 -7.96
N THR A 275 28.44 -7.00 -6.78
CA THR A 275 29.61 -6.86 -5.90
C THR A 275 29.41 -7.65 -4.60
N PRO A 276 30.46 -7.98 -3.82
CA PRO A 276 30.33 -8.71 -2.56
C PRO A 276 29.31 -8.12 -1.57
N SER A 277 29.15 -6.80 -1.59
CA SER A 277 28.21 -6.09 -0.73
C SER A 277 26.73 -6.35 -1.06
N VAL A 278 26.39 -6.80 -2.29
CA VAL A 278 24.99 -7.10 -2.66
C VAL A 278 24.37 -8.17 -1.76
N VAL A 279 25.18 -9.13 -1.31
CA VAL A 279 24.76 -10.21 -0.40
C VAL A 279 24.25 -9.67 0.94
N LEU A 280 24.81 -8.53 1.39
CA LEU A 280 24.44 -7.87 2.63
C LEU A 280 23.28 -6.87 2.46
N GLY A 281 22.69 -6.83 1.27
CA GLY A 281 21.48 -6.07 0.98
C GLY A 281 21.68 -4.56 0.90
N VAL A 282 22.73 -4.12 0.22
CA VAL A 282 22.95 -2.69 -0.12
C VAL A 282 21.95 -2.18 -1.16
N ALA A 283 21.25 -3.06 -1.85
CA ALA A 283 20.12 -2.71 -2.70
C ALA A 283 18.97 -2.12 -1.87
N SER A 284 18.23 -1.20 -2.46
CA SER A 284 17.14 -0.47 -1.80
C SER A 284 15.77 -0.77 -2.43
N PRO A 285 15.23 -1.99 -2.27
CA PRO A 285 13.88 -2.35 -2.70
C PRO A 285 12.82 -1.69 -1.81
N ARG A 286 11.57 -1.72 -2.28
CA ARG A 286 10.40 -1.39 -1.46
C ARG A 286 10.01 -2.59 -0.60
N VAL A 287 9.25 -2.36 0.46
CA VAL A 287 8.72 -3.44 1.31
C VAL A 287 7.92 -4.47 0.49
N ILE A 288 7.09 -4.01 -0.45
CA ILE A 288 6.33 -4.89 -1.36
C ILE A 288 7.22 -5.80 -2.20
N ASP A 289 8.37 -5.30 -2.65
CA ASP A 289 9.28 -6.08 -3.52
C ASP A 289 9.90 -7.25 -2.75
N VAL A 290 10.42 -6.98 -1.54
CA VAL A 290 10.98 -8.02 -0.67
C VAL A 290 9.90 -8.99 -0.21
N THR A 291 8.72 -8.50 0.20
CA THR A 291 7.61 -9.35 0.63
C THR A 291 7.19 -10.30 -0.49
N ASN A 292 7.13 -9.80 -1.74
CA ASN A 292 6.77 -10.64 -2.89
C ASN A 292 7.82 -11.70 -3.21
N ALA A 293 9.10 -11.36 -3.09
CA ALA A 293 10.19 -12.33 -3.25
C ALA A 293 10.07 -13.46 -2.20
N TYR A 294 9.76 -13.12 -0.96
CA TYR A 294 9.52 -14.13 0.09
C TYR A 294 8.20 -14.90 -0.12
N ALA A 295 7.18 -14.28 -0.70
CA ALA A 295 5.96 -15.00 -1.11
C ALA A 295 6.25 -16.04 -2.21
N THR A 296 7.20 -15.76 -3.11
CA THR A 296 7.70 -16.73 -4.09
C THR A 296 8.38 -17.92 -3.41
N PHE A 297 9.19 -17.69 -2.36
CA PHE A 297 9.77 -18.79 -1.58
C PHE A 297 8.69 -19.63 -0.89
N ALA A 298 7.72 -18.97 -0.25
CA ALA A 298 6.60 -19.65 0.42
C ALA A 298 5.69 -20.43 -0.56
N ALA A 299 5.68 -20.03 -1.83
CA ALA A 299 4.99 -20.71 -2.94
C ALA A 299 5.88 -21.74 -3.66
N GLN A 300 6.94 -22.25 -3.02
CA GLN A 300 7.85 -23.24 -3.58
C GLN A 300 8.48 -22.80 -4.92
N GLY A 301 8.81 -21.50 -5.05
CA GLY A 301 9.42 -20.91 -6.23
C GLY A 301 8.43 -20.42 -7.29
N VAL A 302 7.13 -20.51 -7.05
CA VAL A 302 6.12 -19.98 -7.98
C VAL A 302 5.92 -18.49 -7.76
N TYR A 303 6.43 -17.68 -8.69
CA TYR A 303 6.24 -16.24 -8.67
C TYR A 303 4.81 -15.85 -9.09
N ALA A 304 4.21 -14.93 -8.34
CA ALA A 304 2.95 -14.28 -8.71
C ALA A 304 3.08 -12.76 -8.54
N LYS A 305 2.64 -12.00 -9.56
CA LYS A 305 2.70 -10.54 -9.50
C LYS A 305 1.73 -9.99 -8.44
N PRO A 306 2.17 -9.12 -7.53
CA PRO A 306 1.28 -8.53 -6.53
C PRO A 306 0.19 -7.68 -7.15
N PHE A 307 -1.04 -7.80 -6.66
CA PHE A 307 -2.16 -6.96 -7.08
C PHE A 307 -3.13 -6.70 -5.93
N LEU A 308 -3.87 -5.59 -6.04
CA LEU A 308 -4.81 -5.13 -5.02
C LEU A 308 -6.25 -5.08 -5.55
N VAL A 309 -6.45 -4.75 -6.82
CA VAL A 309 -7.79 -4.61 -7.43
C VAL A 309 -8.19 -5.91 -8.12
N THR A 310 -9.35 -6.47 -7.74
CA THR A 310 -9.91 -7.70 -8.34
C THR A 310 -10.94 -7.43 -9.42
N SER A 311 -11.79 -6.42 -9.21
CA SER A 311 -12.80 -6.03 -10.20
C SER A 311 -13.21 -4.58 -10.03
N VAL A 312 -13.64 -3.99 -11.13
CA VAL A 312 -14.24 -2.66 -11.21
C VAL A 312 -15.56 -2.81 -11.95
N THR A 313 -16.66 -2.41 -11.31
CA THR A 313 -18.00 -2.42 -11.95
C THR A 313 -18.57 -1.01 -11.92
N GLY A 314 -19.17 -0.58 -13.03
CA GLY A 314 -19.87 0.69 -13.16
C GLY A 314 -21.36 0.54 -12.88
N PRO A 315 -22.12 1.67 -12.82
CA PRO A 315 -23.55 1.66 -12.55
C PRO A 315 -24.38 0.93 -13.63
N ASN A 316 -23.78 0.67 -14.79
CA ASN A 316 -24.43 0.08 -15.97
C ASN A 316 -23.82 -1.27 -16.41
N LYS A 317 -23.08 -1.96 -15.53
CA LYS A 317 -22.50 -3.29 -15.82
C LYS A 317 -22.81 -4.27 -14.70
#